data_dbf4d71d65677d6c75acf0b71bc726be
#
_entry.id   dbf4d71d65677d6c75acf0b71bc726be
#
_cell.length_a   1.000
_cell.length_b   1.000
_cell.length_c   1.000
_cell.angle_alpha   90.00
_cell.angle_beta   90.00
_cell.angle_gamma   90.00
#
_symmetry.space_group_name_H-M   'P 1'
#
loop_
_entity.id
_entity.type
_entity.pdbx_description
1 polymer ?
#
loop_
_entity_poly.entity_id
_entity_poly.type
_entity_poly.pdbx_seq_one_letter_code
_entity_poly.pdbx_strand_id
1 'polypeptide(L)'
;MSVTLHTTHGDLKVELFCEAVPQTAENFLALCACGAYNNTPFHRIFPGFMIQGGDISLGPAPGTLNTLKPMLPVNEIPKGGTSIYHPRALNQEIHLPALRHNARGILSMASRPVKDRTAPGSQGATGATVNGSQFFITFAAAPHLDGASTVFGKVLNLSPQDEGGDVLSKLEKAKLKVDKKGRVTQPKEGEKGGYEAIGINSVTIHANPFAK
;
A
#
# COMPACT_ATOMS: atom_id res chain seq x y z
N MET A 1 16.63 -5.94 -2.36
CA MET A 1 15.97 -5.06 -3.32
C MET A 1 15.39 -3.86 -2.62
N SER A 2 15.45 -2.64 -3.19
CA SER A 2 14.91 -1.47 -2.51
C SER A 2 14.22 -0.49 -3.46
N VAL A 3 13.20 0.19 -2.92
CA VAL A 3 12.49 1.30 -3.53
C VAL A 3 12.44 2.47 -2.56
N THR A 4 12.24 3.68 -3.08
CA THR A 4 11.91 4.85 -2.27
C THR A 4 10.50 5.31 -2.62
N LEU A 5 9.60 5.32 -1.64
CA LEU A 5 8.30 5.96 -1.75
C LEU A 5 8.47 7.44 -1.36
N HIS A 6 8.36 8.33 -2.34
CA HIS A 6 8.37 9.78 -2.10
C HIS A 6 6.98 10.20 -1.63
N THR A 7 6.84 10.39 -0.33
CA THR A 7 5.54 10.76 0.27
C THR A 7 5.40 12.27 0.43
N THR A 8 4.20 12.71 0.75
CA THR A 8 3.93 14.12 1.11
C THR A 8 4.70 14.62 2.33
N HIS A 9 5.24 13.72 3.16
CA HIS A 9 5.97 14.03 4.40
C HIS A 9 7.45 13.64 4.35
N GLY A 10 7.94 13.22 3.17
CA GLY A 10 9.33 12.82 2.94
C GLY A 10 9.44 11.39 2.41
N ASP A 11 10.67 10.90 2.35
CA ASP A 11 11.02 9.66 1.69
C ASP A 11 11.01 8.46 2.63
N LEU A 12 10.28 7.41 2.27
CA LEU A 12 10.34 6.10 2.89
C LEU A 12 11.16 5.14 2.04
N LYS A 13 12.34 4.78 2.49
CA LYS A 13 13.19 3.75 1.87
C LYS A 13 12.71 2.38 2.31
N VAL A 14 12.41 1.51 1.35
CA VAL A 14 11.81 0.20 1.59
C VAL A 14 12.69 -0.88 1.01
N GLU A 15 12.96 -1.91 1.80
CA GLU A 15 13.51 -3.19 1.34
C GLU A 15 12.39 -4.15 0.99
N LEU A 16 12.49 -4.85 -0.13
CA LEU A 16 11.54 -5.86 -0.59
C LEU A 16 12.14 -7.26 -0.47
N PHE A 17 11.34 -8.23 -0.04
CA PHE A 17 11.74 -9.62 0.19
C PHE A 17 11.46 -10.48 -1.04
N CYS A 18 12.11 -10.13 -2.18
CA CYS A 18 11.82 -10.72 -3.49
C CYS A 18 12.02 -12.23 -3.58
N GLU A 19 12.95 -12.79 -2.81
CA GLU A 19 13.21 -14.24 -2.79
C GLU A 19 12.14 -15.01 -2.01
N ALA A 20 11.66 -14.42 -0.91
CA ALA A 20 10.70 -15.08 -0.04
C ALA A 20 9.26 -15.02 -0.56
N VAL A 21 8.89 -13.90 -1.22
CA VAL A 21 7.54 -13.65 -1.72
C VAL A 21 7.59 -13.08 -3.14
N PRO A 22 8.06 -13.88 -4.11
CA PRO A 22 8.42 -13.40 -5.45
C PRO A 22 7.25 -12.82 -6.22
N GLN A 23 6.05 -13.40 -6.18
CA GLN A 23 4.89 -12.90 -6.91
C GLN A 23 4.39 -11.57 -6.35
N THR A 24 4.36 -11.44 -5.03
CA THR A 24 3.96 -10.19 -4.36
C THR A 24 4.98 -9.08 -4.63
N ALA A 25 6.28 -9.40 -4.57
CA ALA A 25 7.34 -8.44 -4.86
C ALA A 25 7.33 -8.00 -6.33
N GLU A 26 7.15 -8.92 -7.28
CA GLU A 26 7.01 -8.63 -8.71
C GLU A 26 5.80 -7.72 -8.96
N ASN A 27 4.63 -8.06 -8.39
CA ASN A 27 3.43 -7.24 -8.49
C ASN A 27 3.68 -5.81 -8.02
N PHE A 28 4.27 -5.66 -6.84
CA PHE A 28 4.55 -4.34 -6.27
C PHE A 28 5.53 -3.55 -7.13
N LEU A 29 6.64 -4.18 -7.57
CA LEU A 29 7.65 -3.54 -8.42
C LEU A 29 7.10 -3.14 -9.79
N ALA A 30 6.31 -3.99 -10.42
CA ALA A 30 5.68 -3.68 -11.70
C ALA A 30 4.70 -2.49 -11.59
N LEU A 31 3.90 -2.43 -10.52
CA LEU A 31 3.03 -1.30 -10.23
C LEU A 31 3.82 -0.02 -9.91
N CYS A 32 4.98 -0.11 -9.27
CA CYS A 32 5.91 1.01 -9.12
C CYS A 32 6.46 1.46 -10.46
N ALA A 33 6.94 0.53 -11.30
CA ALA A 33 7.57 0.83 -12.58
C ALA A 33 6.62 1.49 -13.58
N CYS A 34 5.34 1.08 -13.60
CA CYS A 34 4.32 1.72 -14.44
C CYS A 34 3.75 3.01 -13.83
N GLY A 35 4.24 3.46 -12.67
CA GLY A 35 3.78 4.68 -12.01
C GLY A 35 2.38 4.58 -11.40
N ALA A 36 1.83 3.37 -11.23
CA ALA A 36 0.47 3.18 -10.73
C ALA A 36 0.25 3.73 -9.31
N TYR A 37 1.30 3.82 -8.50
CA TYR A 37 1.24 4.39 -7.16
C TYR A 37 1.46 5.90 -7.12
N ASN A 38 1.87 6.54 -8.22
CA ASN A 38 2.12 7.97 -8.23
C ASN A 38 0.84 8.76 -7.96
N ASN A 39 0.95 9.76 -7.07
CA ASN A 39 -0.17 10.61 -6.64
C ASN A 39 -1.36 9.85 -6.04
N THR A 40 -1.12 8.67 -5.46
CA THR A 40 -2.16 7.92 -4.75
C THR A 40 -2.19 8.29 -3.27
N PRO A 41 -3.38 8.46 -2.66
CA PRO A 41 -3.49 8.82 -1.26
C PRO A 41 -3.24 7.61 -0.34
N PHE A 42 -2.73 7.89 0.85
CA PHE A 42 -2.98 7.01 1.97
C PHE A 42 -4.44 7.23 2.41
N HIS A 43 -5.28 6.25 2.12
CA HIS A 43 -6.74 6.39 2.27
C HIS A 43 -7.27 5.87 3.60
N ARG A 44 -6.40 5.24 4.41
CA ARG A 44 -6.78 4.71 5.72
C ARG A 44 -5.61 4.77 6.69
N ILE A 45 -5.88 5.19 7.92
CA ILE A 45 -4.89 5.25 8.99
C ILE A 45 -5.52 4.87 10.34
N PHE A 46 -4.77 4.13 11.13
CA PHE A 46 -5.02 3.90 12.53
C PHE A 46 -3.72 4.16 13.29
N PRO A 47 -3.59 5.32 13.96
CA PRO A 47 -2.42 5.63 14.78
C PRO A 47 -2.15 4.50 15.79
N GLY A 48 -0.87 4.16 15.98
CA GLY A 48 -0.44 3.04 16.82
C GLY A 48 -0.63 1.65 16.17
N PHE A 49 -1.24 1.56 14.98
CA PHE A 49 -1.43 0.29 14.28
C PHE A 49 -0.86 0.29 12.87
N MET A 50 -1.45 1.03 11.92
CA MET A 50 -1.00 1.00 10.53
C MET A 50 -1.49 2.20 9.71
N ILE A 51 -0.82 2.44 8.57
CA ILE A 51 -1.26 3.31 7.48
C ILE A 51 -1.40 2.47 6.20
N GLN A 52 -2.51 2.64 5.46
CA GLN A 52 -2.84 1.87 4.27
C GLN A 52 -2.97 2.77 3.05
N GLY A 53 -2.32 2.37 1.98
CA GLY A 53 -2.32 3.04 0.68
C GLY A 53 -2.33 2.06 -0.48
N GLY A 54 -1.93 2.56 -1.66
CA GLY A 54 -1.79 1.72 -2.85
C GLY A 54 -3.12 1.34 -3.52
N ASP A 55 -4.20 2.03 -3.21
CA ASP A 55 -5.42 1.91 -4.02
C ASP A 55 -5.25 2.70 -5.31
N ILE A 56 -4.81 2.03 -6.35
CA ILE A 56 -4.53 2.63 -7.66
C ILE A 56 -5.80 3.10 -8.38
N SER A 57 -6.99 2.71 -7.93
CA SER A 57 -8.27 3.25 -8.43
C SER A 57 -8.55 4.68 -7.92
N LEU A 58 -7.80 5.14 -6.93
CA LEU A 58 -7.84 6.49 -6.38
C LEU A 58 -6.73 7.39 -6.95
N GLY A 59 -6.07 6.93 -7.99
CA GLY A 59 -4.97 7.64 -8.65
C GLY A 59 -5.37 9.01 -9.20
N PRO A 60 -4.42 9.73 -9.83
CA PRO A 60 -4.60 11.11 -10.20
C PRO A 60 -5.84 11.31 -11.09
N ALA A 61 -6.51 12.45 -10.89
CA ALA A 61 -7.63 12.85 -11.73
C ALA A 61 -7.25 12.82 -13.22
N PRO A 62 -8.18 12.50 -14.13
CA PRO A 62 -7.93 12.48 -15.56
C PRO A 62 -7.30 13.81 -16.01
N GLY A 63 -6.14 13.76 -16.66
CA GLY A 63 -5.40 14.94 -17.14
C GLY A 63 -4.08 15.23 -16.45
N THR A 64 -3.76 14.61 -15.34
CA THR A 64 -2.40 14.68 -14.79
C THR A 64 -1.48 13.80 -15.63
N LEU A 65 -0.40 14.40 -16.16
CA LEU A 65 0.59 13.74 -17.03
C LEU A 65 1.24 12.53 -16.30
N ASN A 66 0.60 11.39 -16.41
CA ASN A 66 1.23 10.11 -16.13
C ASN A 66 1.87 9.65 -17.44
N THR A 67 3.17 9.92 -17.62
CA THR A 67 3.92 9.58 -18.83
C THR A 67 4.10 8.08 -19.05
N LEU A 68 3.77 7.29 -18.04
CA LEU A 68 3.70 5.82 -18.11
C LEU A 68 2.22 5.45 -18.12
N LYS A 69 1.71 5.01 -19.28
CA LYS A 69 0.36 4.46 -19.37
C LYS A 69 0.22 3.35 -18.32
N PRO A 70 -0.73 3.44 -17.38
CA PRO A 70 -1.00 2.32 -16.49
C PRO A 70 -1.31 1.08 -17.34
N MET A 71 -0.98 -0.11 -16.84
CA MET A 71 -1.25 -1.38 -17.54
C MET A 71 -2.73 -1.54 -17.91
N LEU A 72 -3.59 -0.82 -17.20
CA LEU A 72 -5.02 -0.66 -17.51
C LEU A 72 -5.38 0.83 -17.49
N PRO A 73 -6.23 1.30 -18.39
CA PRO A 73 -6.83 2.62 -18.28
C PRO A 73 -7.48 2.81 -16.91
N VAL A 74 -7.38 4.01 -16.33
CA VAL A 74 -7.90 4.29 -14.97
C VAL A 74 -9.37 3.91 -14.81
N ASN A 75 -10.18 4.09 -15.86
CA ASN A 75 -11.58 3.70 -15.90
C ASN A 75 -11.82 2.17 -15.91
N GLU A 76 -10.79 1.37 -16.20
CA GLU A 76 -10.84 -0.10 -16.19
C GLU A 76 -10.28 -0.71 -14.91
N ILE A 77 -9.63 0.10 -14.06
CA ILE A 77 -9.11 -0.38 -12.77
C ILE A 77 -10.30 -0.63 -11.82
N PRO A 78 -10.45 -1.86 -11.31
CA PRO A 78 -11.52 -2.15 -10.36
C PRO A 78 -11.40 -1.30 -9.10
N LYS A 79 -12.53 -0.87 -8.56
CA LYS A 79 -12.54 -0.15 -7.28
C LYS A 79 -11.81 -0.94 -6.20
N GLY A 80 -10.85 -0.29 -5.52
CA GLY A 80 -9.95 -0.92 -4.59
C GLY A 80 -8.67 -1.47 -5.21
N GLY A 81 -8.40 -1.14 -6.48
CA GLY A 81 -7.19 -1.54 -7.20
C GLY A 81 -7.18 -3.00 -7.66
N THR A 82 -6.11 -3.41 -8.30
CA THR A 82 -5.92 -4.75 -8.86
C THR A 82 -4.44 -5.15 -8.85
N SER A 83 -4.13 -6.42 -9.08
CA SER A 83 -2.76 -6.90 -9.30
C SER A 83 -2.42 -6.90 -10.81
N ILE A 84 -1.14 -7.00 -11.13
CA ILE A 84 -0.65 -7.18 -12.51
C ILE A 84 -1.09 -8.53 -13.12
N TYR A 85 -1.49 -9.47 -12.28
CA TYR A 85 -1.92 -10.80 -12.71
C TYR A 85 -3.40 -10.87 -13.09
N HIS A 86 -4.14 -9.76 -12.93
CA HIS A 86 -5.58 -9.76 -13.30
C HIS A 86 -5.81 -10.31 -14.72
N PRO A 87 -6.79 -11.19 -14.95
CA PRO A 87 -7.87 -11.60 -14.03
C PRO A 87 -7.52 -12.71 -13.03
N ARG A 88 -6.31 -13.28 -13.07
CA ARG A 88 -5.88 -14.27 -12.08
C ARG A 88 -5.74 -13.62 -10.70
N ALA A 89 -6.08 -14.36 -9.66
CA ALA A 89 -5.88 -13.93 -8.29
C ALA A 89 -4.39 -13.91 -7.93
N LEU A 90 -3.94 -12.87 -7.25
CA LEU A 90 -2.68 -12.89 -6.52
C LEU A 90 -2.96 -13.43 -5.11
N ASN A 91 -2.58 -14.69 -4.89
CA ASN A 91 -2.79 -15.37 -3.62
C ASN A 91 -1.84 -14.84 -2.54
N GLN A 92 -2.12 -15.19 -1.28
CA GLN A 92 -1.22 -14.93 -0.18
C GLN A 92 0.05 -15.76 -0.29
N GLU A 93 1.21 -15.12 -0.12
CA GLU A 93 2.52 -15.77 0.03
C GLU A 93 2.96 -15.65 1.49
N ILE A 94 2.54 -16.62 2.31
CA ILE A 94 2.83 -16.63 3.74
C ILE A 94 4.13 -17.39 3.99
N HIS A 95 5.12 -16.71 4.54
CA HIS A 95 6.45 -17.28 4.81
C HIS A 95 6.78 -17.24 6.32
N LEU A 96 6.03 -18.01 7.09
CA LEU A 96 6.27 -18.16 8.52
C LEU A 96 7.29 -19.27 8.81
N PRO A 97 8.09 -19.12 9.88
CA PRO A 97 8.11 -18.02 10.87
C PRO A 97 8.99 -16.82 10.47
N ALA A 98 9.62 -16.83 9.28
CA ALA A 98 10.64 -15.85 8.91
C ALA A 98 10.07 -14.43 8.71
N LEU A 99 8.91 -14.31 8.05
CA LEU A 99 8.28 -13.02 7.79
C LEU A 99 7.05 -12.82 8.69
N ARG A 100 7.12 -11.84 9.58
CA ARG A 100 6.12 -11.56 10.60
C ARG A 100 5.89 -10.06 10.77
N HIS A 101 4.72 -9.71 11.32
CA HIS A 101 4.40 -8.34 11.71
C HIS A 101 4.93 -8.03 13.12
N ASN A 102 6.24 -8.22 13.34
CA ASN A 102 6.87 -8.17 14.67
C ASN A 102 7.47 -6.81 15.03
N ALA A 103 7.37 -5.82 14.14
CA ALA A 103 7.97 -4.51 14.33
C ALA A 103 7.18 -3.40 13.66
N ARG A 104 7.56 -2.14 13.96
CA ARG A 104 7.19 -0.94 13.21
C ARG A 104 7.84 -0.97 11.84
N GLY A 105 7.14 -0.46 10.81
CA GLY A 105 7.66 -0.30 9.46
C GLY A 105 7.61 -1.56 8.60
N ILE A 106 6.88 -2.59 9.00
CA ILE A 106 6.65 -3.77 8.15
C ILE A 106 5.66 -3.43 7.04
N LEU A 107 6.02 -3.75 5.79
CA LEU A 107 5.12 -3.67 4.63
C LEU A 107 4.39 -4.98 4.44
N SER A 108 3.07 -4.91 4.30
CA SER A 108 2.24 -6.08 4.10
C SER A 108 1.08 -5.77 3.15
N MET A 109 0.62 -6.80 2.42
CA MET A 109 -0.50 -6.66 1.49
C MET A 109 -1.82 -6.51 2.24
N ALA A 110 -2.64 -5.54 1.81
CA ALA A 110 -4.01 -5.38 2.26
C ALA A 110 -4.92 -6.29 1.42
N SER A 111 -5.09 -7.51 1.89
CA SER A 111 -5.92 -8.51 1.23
C SER A 111 -7.41 -8.20 1.35
N ARG A 112 -8.18 -8.67 0.40
CA ARG A 112 -9.65 -8.56 0.39
C ARG A 112 -10.28 -9.94 0.25
N PRO A 113 -11.46 -10.18 0.88
CA PRO A 113 -12.17 -11.43 0.73
C PRO A 113 -12.66 -11.60 -0.71
N VAL A 114 -12.55 -12.81 -1.23
CA VAL A 114 -13.16 -13.20 -2.51
C VAL A 114 -14.66 -13.32 -2.31
N LYS A 115 -15.42 -12.55 -3.09
CA LYS A 115 -16.88 -12.71 -3.14
C LYS A 115 -17.19 -13.72 -4.23
N ASP A 116 -17.79 -14.83 -3.85
CA ASP A 116 -18.37 -15.76 -4.82
C ASP A 116 -19.59 -15.09 -5.46
N ARG A 117 -19.48 -14.77 -6.75
CA ARG A 117 -20.56 -14.17 -7.53
C ARG A 117 -21.41 -15.23 -8.24
N THR A 118 -21.04 -16.51 -8.18
CA THR A 118 -21.65 -17.56 -8.98
C THR A 118 -22.82 -18.25 -8.28
N ALA A 119 -22.94 -18.11 -6.96
CA ALA A 119 -24.04 -18.71 -6.21
C ALA A 119 -25.17 -17.69 -5.95
N PRO A 120 -26.39 -17.88 -6.47
CA PRO A 120 -27.53 -17.02 -6.17
C PRO A 120 -27.80 -16.99 -4.66
N GLY A 121 -27.74 -15.79 -4.05
CA GLY A 121 -27.98 -15.60 -2.61
C GLY A 121 -26.74 -15.74 -1.72
N SER A 122 -25.57 -16.08 -2.25
CA SER A 122 -24.33 -16.13 -1.46
C SER A 122 -23.80 -14.71 -1.18
N GLN A 123 -24.19 -14.15 -0.04
CA GLN A 123 -23.45 -13.03 0.57
C GLN A 123 -22.17 -13.51 1.28
N GLY A 124 -21.82 -14.80 1.11
CA GLY A 124 -20.72 -15.44 1.79
C GLY A 124 -19.37 -15.16 1.14
N ALA A 125 -18.42 -14.58 1.90
CA ALA A 125 -17.04 -14.69 1.54
C ALA A 125 -16.66 -16.19 1.55
N THR A 126 -15.96 -16.64 0.51
CA THR A 126 -15.47 -18.05 0.40
C THR A 126 -14.43 -18.41 1.47
N GLY A 127 -14.10 -17.49 2.39
CA GLY A 127 -12.98 -17.60 3.31
C GLY A 127 -11.61 -17.33 2.65
N ALA A 128 -11.54 -17.38 1.33
CA ALA A 128 -10.33 -17.05 0.60
C ALA A 128 -10.14 -15.53 0.51
N THR A 129 -8.88 -15.08 0.62
CA THR A 129 -8.49 -13.70 0.43
C THR A 129 -7.51 -13.57 -0.72
N VAL A 130 -7.59 -12.46 -1.46
CA VAL A 130 -6.68 -12.16 -2.56
C VAL A 130 -6.03 -10.81 -2.36
N ASN A 131 -4.82 -10.69 -2.86
CA ASN A 131 -4.07 -9.45 -2.92
C ASN A 131 -4.39 -8.69 -4.22
N GLY A 132 -4.21 -7.38 -4.17
CA GLY A 132 -4.31 -6.49 -5.32
C GLY A 132 -3.13 -5.55 -5.37
N SER A 133 -3.40 -4.24 -5.43
CA SER A 133 -2.38 -3.19 -5.36
C SER A 133 -2.23 -2.62 -3.95
N GLN A 134 -3.24 -2.74 -3.08
CA GLN A 134 -3.23 -2.11 -1.76
C GLN A 134 -2.26 -2.78 -0.80
N PHE A 135 -1.58 -1.96 -0.02
CA PHE A 135 -0.66 -2.40 1.03
C PHE A 135 -0.80 -1.51 2.27
N PHE A 136 -0.26 -1.97 3.37
CA PHE A 136 -0.16 -1.17 4.59
C PHE A 136 1.26 -1.24 5.17
N ILE A 137 1.58 -0.22 5.97
CA ILE A 137 2.83 -0.12 6.73
C ILE A 137 2.47 -0.06 8.21
N THR A 138 3.07 -0.92 9.02
CA THR A 138 2.78 -0.98 10.46
C THR A 138 3.41 0.17 11.22
N PHE A 139 2.69 0.74 12.19
CA PHE A 139 3.22 1.69 13.18
C PHE A 139 3.73 0.99 14.44
N ALA A 140 3.31 -0.24 14.68
CA ALA A 140 3.74 -1.08 15.80
C ALA A 140 3.70 -2.55 15.40
N ALA A 141 4.19 -3.44 16.24
CA ALA A 141 4.03 -4.87 16.04
C ALA A 141 2.54 -5.27 16.01
N ALA A 142 2.17 -6.14 15.06
CA ALA A 142 0.80 -6.58 14.83
C ALA A 142 0.71 -8.10 14.62
N PRO A 143 1.10 -8.93 15.61
CA PRO A 143 1.23 -10.37 15.44
C PRO A 143 -0.08 -11.09 15.10
N HIS A 144 -1.23 -10.46 15.35
CA HIS A 144 -2.55 -10.97 14.97
C HIS A 144 -2.76 -11.01 13.45
N LEU A 145 -1.90 -10.36 12.65
CA LEU A 145 -1.91 -10.41 11.19
C LEU A 145 -1.00 -11.51 10.62
N ASP A 146 -0.20 -12.16 11.45
CA ASP A 146 0.69 -13.23 11.02
C ASP A 146 -0.12 -14.39 10.44
N GLY A 147 0.24 -14.86 9.25
CA GLY A 147 -0.50 -15.88 8.53
C GLY A 147 -1.75 -15.38 7.78
N ALA A 148 -2.22 -14.16 8.03
CA ALA A 148 -3.40 -13.58 7.38
C ALA A 148 -3.06 -12.59 6.25
N SER A 149 -1.89 -11.97 6.29
CA SER A 149 -1.45 -11.00 5.29
C SER A 149 -0.02 -11.28 4.87
N THR A 150 0.28 -11.13 3.58
CA THR A 150 1.63 -11.34 3.04
C THR A 150 2.55 -10.18 3.42
N VAL A 151 3.53 -10.47 4.28
CA VAL A 151 4.64 -9.54 4.56
C VAL A 151 5.61 -9.60 3.39
N PHE A 152 5.88 -8.45 2.73
CA PHE A 152 6.72 -8.42 1.54
C PHE A 152 7.87 -7.41 1.59
N GLY A 153 7.98 -6.64 2.68
CA GLY A 153 9.07 -5.69 2.84
C GLY A 153 9.11 -5.04 4.20
N LYS A 154 10.08 -4.14 4.36
CA LYS A 154 10.21 -3.28 5.55
C LYS A 154 10.78 -1.91 5.20
N VAL A 155 10.45 -0.90 6.01
CA VAL A 155 11.07 0.44 5.95
C VAL A 155 12.46 0.39 6.55
N LEU A 156 13.46 0.97 5.87
CA LEU A 156 14.86 0.95 6.27
C LEU A 156 15.27 2.19 7.07
N ASN A 157 14.69 3.34 6.77
CA ASN A 157 15.07 4.63 7.33
C ASN A 157 14.18 5.06 8.50
N LEU A 158 13.93 4.14 9.43
CA LEU A 158 13.30 4.44 10.71
C LEU A 158 14.39 4.87 11.67
N SER A 159 14.34 6.13 12.11
CA SER A 159 15.25 6.65 13.13
C SER A 159 14.48 7.07 14.37
N PRO A 160 14.76 6.48 15.52
CA PRO A 160 14.14 6.90 16.79
C PRO A 160 14.71 8.23 17.33
N GLN A 161 15.81 8.76 16.75
CA GLN A 161 16.67 9.75 17.37
C GLN A 161 16.63 11.15 16.74
N ASP A 162 15.93 11.34 15.61
CA ASP A 162 15.79 12.68 15.04
C ASP A 162 14.73 13.49 15.81
N GLU A 163 15.07 14.71 16.22
CA GLU A 163 14.17 15.63 16.95
C GLU A 163 12.83 15.91 16.22
N GLY A 164 12.78 15.67 14.91
CA GLY A 164 11.58 15.76 14.07
C GLY A 164 10.84 14.43 13.85
N GLY A 165 11.37 13.31 14.38
CA GLY A 165 10.89 11.96 14.10
C GLY A 165 11.14 11.52 12.65
N ASP A 166 11.10 10.20 12.40
CA ASP A 166 11.15 9.66 11.04
C ASP A 166 9.88 10.00 10.24
N VAL A 167 9.95 9.82 8.91
CA VAL A 167 8.82 10.13 8.00
C VAL A 167 7.56 9.35 8.37
N LEU A 168 7.71 8.11 8.83
CA LEU A 168 6.57 7.30 9.25
C LEU A 168 5.90 7.90 10.51
N SER A 169 6.69 8.48 11.43
CA SER A 169 6.16 9.22 12.59
C SER A 169 5.45 10.53 12.19
N LYS A 170 5.98 11.23 11.18
CA LYS A 170 5.31 12.44 10.66
C LYS A 170 3.96 12.10 10.03
N LEU A 171 3.89 11.03 9.23
CA LEU A 171 2.63 10.54 8.67
C LEU A 171 1.63 10.11 9.75
N GLU A 172 2.10 9.47 10.82
CA GLU A 172 1.25 9.02 11.94
C GLU A 172 0.67 10.19 12.74
N LYS A 173 1.44 11.27 12.90
CA LYS A 173 1.06 12.47 13.65
C LYS A 173 0.40 13.55 12.80
N ALA A 174 0.29 13.36 11.49
CA ALA A 174 -0.31 14.31 10.57
C ALA A 174 -1.74 14.68 11.01
N LYS A 175 -2.10 15.95 10.87
CA LYS A 175 -3.43 16.43 11.22
C LYS A 175 -4.43 16.07 10.13
N LEU A 176 -5.16 14.98 10.32
CA LEU A 176 -6.04 14.38 9.34
C LEU A 176 -7.50 14.41 9.74
N LYS A 177 -8.37 14.45 8.73
CA LYS A 177 -9.81 14.25 8.91
C LYS A 177 -10.11 12.76 8.70
N VAL A 178 -10.35 12.04 9.78
CA VAL A 178 -10.48 10.57 9.78
C VAL A 178 -11.84 10.17 10.35
N ASP A 179 -12.51 9.21 9.68
CA ASP A 179 -13.77 8.63 10.17
C ASP A 179 -13.53 7.50 11.20
N LYS A 180 -14.61 6.99 11.80
CA LYS A 180 -14.56 5.87 12.77
C LYS A 180 -13.97 4.57 12.21
N LYS A 181 -13.86 4.43 10.87
CA LYS A 181 -13.28 3.29 10.18
C LYS A 181 -11.83 3.54 9.74
N GLY A 182 -11.22 4.62 10.22
CA GLY A 182 -9.87 5.01 9.86
C GLY A 182 -9.75 5.59 8.45
N ARG A 183 -10.83 5.88 7.73
CA ARG A 183 -10.76 6.42 6.37
C ARG A 183 -10.37 7.88 6.41
N VAL A 184 -9.36 8.22 5.63
CA VAL A 184 -8.86 9.59 5.50
C VAL A 184 -9.66 10.30 4.42
N THR A 185 -10.20 11.47 4.77
CA THR A 185 -10.75 12.41 3.79
C THR A 185 -9.65 13.39 3.44
N GLN A 186 -9.21 13.38 2.18
CA GLN A 186 -8.21 14.35 1.71
C GLN A 186 -8.81 15.76 1.73
N PRO A 187 -8.06 16.77 2.20
CA PRO A 187 -8.53 18.14 2.24
C PRO A 187 -8.76 18.65 0.80
N LYS A 188 -9.79 19.49 0.64
CA LYS A 188 -10.01 20.20 -0.61
C LYS A 188 -9.20 21.50 -0.60
N GLU A 189 -8.83 21.97 -1.79
CA GLU A 189 -8.16 23.25 -1.95
C GLU A 189 -9.00 24.35 -1.31
N GLY A 190 -8.40 25.15 -0.41
CA GLY A 190 -9.09 26.20 0.35
C GLY A 190 -9.91 25.72 1.55
N GLU A 191 -9.90 24.43 1.91
CA GLU A 191 -10.61 23.92 3.10
C GLU A 191 -10.01 24.51 4.39
N LYS A 192 -10.84 25.19 5.19
CA LYS A 192 -10.45 25.72 6.49
C LYS A 192 -10.31 24.57 7.50
N GLY A 193 -9.24 24.58 8.30
CA GLY A 193 -9.05 23.58 9.36
C GLY A 193 -7.61 23.08 9.48
N GLY A 194 -6.75 23.40 8.50
CA GLY A 194 -5.33 23.04 8.51
C GLY A 194 -5.12 21.52 8.51
N TYR A 195 -6.00 20.77 7.84
CA TYR A 195 -5.80 19.34 7.59
C TYR A 195 -4.76 19.12 6.50
N GLU A 196 -3.98 18.07 6.64
CA GLU A 196 -2.90 17.73 5.74
C GLU A 196 -3.35 16.65 4.75
N ALA A 197 -2.84 16.72 3.51
CA ALA A 197 -2.95 15.63 2.55
C ALA A 197 -1.83 14.63 2.79
N ILE A 198 -2.15 13.34 2.81
CA ILE A 198 -1.15 12.27 2.92
C ILE A 198 -1.25 11.31 1.73
N GLY A 199 -0.11 11.03 1.13
CA GLY A 199 -0.07 10.16 -0.05
C GLY A 199 1.35 9.91 -0.56
N ILE A 200 1.41 9.16 -1.65
CA ILE A 200 2.63 8.84 -2.39
C ILE A 200 2.67 9.75 -3.61
N ASN A 201 3.65 10.62 -3.69
CA ASN A 201 3.86 11.53 -4.84
C ASN A 201 4.44 10.76 -6.03
N SER A 202 5.46 9.94 -5.78
CA SER A 202 6.13 9.12 -6.80
C SER A 202 6.92 7.98 -6.15
N VAL A 203 7.44 7.08 -6.98
CA VAL A 203 8.28 5.96 -6.51
C VAL A 203 9.56 5.90 -7.33
N THR A 204 10.70 5.72 -6.66
CA THR A 204 12.00 5.41 -7.29
C THR A 204 12.37 3.96 -7.00
N ILE A 205 12.68 3.21 -8.06
CA ILE A 205 13.20 1.83 -7.96
C ILE A 205 14.71 1.90 -8.09
N HIS A 206 15.44 1.44 -7.06
CA HIS A 206 16.92 1.49 -7.06
C HIS A 206 17.55 0.29 -7.76
N ALA A 207 16.93 -0.88 -7.64
CA ALA A 207 17.29 -2.07 -8.38
C ALA A 207 16.06 -2.95 -8.58
N ASN A 208 15.90 -3.55 -9.77
CA ASN A 208 14.79 -4.44 -10.08
C ASN A 208 15.33 -5.77 -10.62
N PRO A 209 15.23 -6.90 -9.85
CA PRO A 209 15.73 -8.19 -10.30
C PRO A 209 14.87 -8.80 -11.42
N PHE A 210 13.64 -8.32 -11.58
CA PHE A 210 12.70 -8.82 -12.60
C PHE A 210 12.79 -8.02 -13.92
N ALA A 211 13.53 -6.91 -13.96
CA ALA A 211 13.79 -6.18 -15.20
C ALA A 211 14.78 -6.98 -16.04
N LYS A 212 14.32 -7.50 -17.17
CA LYS A 212 15.13 -8.11 -18.24
C LYS A 212 15.35 -7.10 -19.35
#